data_32ff13fac6779b3a6d5924f1795e4e1f
#
_entry.id   32ff13fac6779b3a6d5924f1795e4e1f
#
_cell.length_a   1.000
_cell.length_b   1.000
_cell.length_c   1.000
_cell.angle_alpha   90.00
_cell.angle_beta   90.00
_cell.angle_gamma   90.00
#
_symmetry.space_group_name_H-M   'P 1'
#
loop_
_entity.id
_entity.type
_entity.pdbx_description
1 polymer ?
#
loop_
_entity_poly.entity_id
_entity_poly.type
_entity_poly.pdbx_seq_one_letter_code
_entity_poly.pdbx_strand_id
1 'polypeptide(L)'
;MPLGAGALAAPATAGTVAVSSQHATASGIEVQAVPITRLQPQISAYASVLDPGPLLQLRGQLRSAQAQADAARAQAGASGREYRRLALLNRQDHTVSDRVTEAAHATWDVDRAHLRSAQAALRAAGDAARSRWGDVLAGWALAARTPQLDALNSGRQALLSVALPSGATDSPPPTIRIGLPGSGGGEITAHRVSPSPLADPVIQGPTYFYLSPRGGLRTGMRIDAFLPAGQSLEGVAIPTSAVVWYANRPWVYVQSDDTHFVRREIAVDTPAPGGWFVTHGWRGGERVAVKGAALLLSQEFQPKSQAGSPRSGDDDD
;
A
#
# COMPACT_ATOMS: atom_id res chain seq x y z
N MET A 1 -27.36 3.60 34.13
CA MET A 1 -27.43 2.23 33.61
C MET A 1 -26.00 1.75 33.39
N PRO A 2 -25.47 0.82 34.18
CA PRO A 2 -24.11 0.32 33.98
C PRO A 2 -24.10 -0.74 32.85
N LEU A 3 -23.19 -0.55 31.90
CA LEU A 3 -22.89 -1.53 30.86
C LEU A 3 -22.21 -2.75 31.48
N GLY A 4 -22.75 -3.91 31.17
CA GLY A 4 -22.30 -5.20 31.66
C GLY A 4 -20.89 -5.54 31.22
N ALA A 5 -20.07 -5.93 32.17
CA ALA A 5 -18.79 -6.55 31.95
C ALA A 5 -19.00 -7.90 31.25
N GLY A 6 -18.49 -8.01 30.01
CA GLY A 6 -18.42 -9.28 29.30
C GLY A 6 -17.52 -10.23 30.07
N ALA A 7 -18.10 -11.32 30.55
CA ALA A 7 -17.40 -12.41 31.20
C ALA A 7 -16.38 -13.00 30.19
N LEU A 8 -15.10 -12.94 30.51
CA LEU A 8 -14.06 -13.75 29.89
C LEU A 8 -14.42 -15.21 30.10
N ALA A 9 -14.81 -15.91 29.05
CA ALA A 9 -15.05 -17.35 29.08
C ALA A 9 -13.76 -18.04 29.52
N ALA A 10 -13.87 -18.83 30.58
CA ALA A 10 -12.80 -19.67 31.08
C ALA A 10 -12.30 -20.60 29.94
N PRO A 11 -10.99 -20.87 29.83
CA PRO A 11 -10.48 -21.77 28.83
C PRO A 11 -11.12 -23.15 28.99
N ALA A 12 -11.70 -23.66 27.90
CA ALA A 12 -12.23 -25.03 27.89
C ALA A 12 -11.13 -25.99 28.31
N THR A 13 -11.48 -26.98 29.15
CA THR A 13 -10.57 -27.96 29.76
C THR A 13 -9.65 -28.55 28.70
N ALA A 14 -8.37 -28.24 28.78
CA ALA A 14 -7.37 -28.74 27.87
C ALA A 14 -7.20 -30.24 28.05
N GLY A 15 -7.56 -31.02 27.02
CA GLY A 15 -7.27 -32.45 27.02
C GLY A 15 -5.76 -32.67 26.94
N THR A 16 -5.26 -33.60 27.74
CA THR A 16 -3.82 -34.00 27.69
C THR A 16 -3.71 -35.40 27.14
N VAL A 17 -2.88 -35.59 26.16
CA VAL A 17 -2.59 -36.89 25.54
C VAL A 17 -1.18 -37.29 25.89
N ALA A 18 -1.01 -38.49 26.48
CA ALA A 18 0.29 -39.07 26.74
C ALA A 18 0.67 -39.99 25.57
N VAL A 19 1.79 -39.70 24.90
CA VAL A 19 2.33 -40.50 23.80
C VAL A 19 3.83 -40.66 24.02
N SER A 20 4.31 -41.90 24.17
CA SER A 20 5.73 -42.10 24.30
C SER A 20 6.47 -41.64 23.04
N SER A 21 7.69 -41.16 23.17
CA SER A 21 8.52 -40.66 22.07
C SER A 21 8.67 -41.69 20.94
N GLN A 22 8.78 -42.99 21.29
CA GLN A 22 8.81 -44.07 20.29
C GLN A 22 7.51 -44.22 19.52
N HIS A 23 6.36 -44.11 20.22
CA HIS A 23 5.05 -44.14 19.56
C HIS A 23 4.78 -42.89 18.73
N ALA A 24 5.22 -41.72 19.18
CA ALA A 24 5.10 -40.49 18.43
C ALA A 24 5.82 -40.57 17.08
N THR A 25 7.07 -41.06 17.10
CA THR A 25 7.86 -41.25 15.88
C THR A 25 7.26 -42.32 14.96
N ALA A 26 6.86 -43.47 15.54
CA ALA A 26 6.23 -44.56 14.77
C ALA A 26 4.88 -44.15 14.13
N SER A 27 4.14 -43.27 14.78
CA SER A 27 2.88 -42.74 14.30
C SER A 27 3.03 -41.53 13.37
N GLY A 28 4.27 -41.13 13.08
CA GLY A 28 4.55 -39.98 12.19
C GLY A 28 4.14 -38.61 12.75
N ILE A 29 4.16 -38.48 14.09
CA ILE A 29 3.89 -37.19 14.73
C ILE A 29 5.20 -36.38 14.64
N GLU A 30 5.10 -35.25 13.92
CA GLU A 30 6.20 -34.29 13.80
C GLU A 30 5.85 -33.02 14.57
N VAL A 31 6.82 -32.50 15.31
CA VAL A 31 6.66 -31.24 16.06
C VAL A 31 7.62 -30.18 15.56
N GLN A 32 7.16 -28.96 15.54
CA GLN A 32 7.94 -27.80 15.14
C GLN A 32 7.85 -26.71 16.20
N ALA A 33 8.97 -26.08 16.52
CA ALA A 33 8.98 -24.90 17.37
C ALA A 33 8.40 -23.70 16.63
N VAL A 34 7.50 -22.95 17.28
CA VAL A 34 6.92 -21.71 16.74
C VAL A 34 7.64 -20.51 17.36
N PRO A 35 8.46 -19.80 16.57
CA PRO A 35 9.15 -18.61 17.07
C PRO A 35 8.17 -17.43 17.22
N ILE A 36 8.48 -16.52 18.14
CA ILE A 36 7.81 -15.21 18.15
C ILE A 36 8.23 -14.46 16.88
N THR A 37 7.24 -13.98 16.16
CA THR A 37 7.40 -13.17 14.95
C THR A 37 6.57 -11.89 15.06
N ARG A 38 6.86 -10.94 14.20
CA ARG A 38 6.06 -9.73 14.09
C ARG A 38 5.28 -9.75 12.78
N LEU A 39 3.98 -9.62 12.89
CA LEU A 39 3.08 -9.45 11.74
C LEU A 39 2.56 -8.02 11.72
N GLN A 40 2.72 -7.35 10.59
CA GLN A 40 2.02 -6.11 10.36
C GLN A 40 0.74 -6.41 9.58
N PRO A 41 -0.45 -6.14 10.17
CA PRO A 41 -1.70 -6.28 9.46
C PRO A 41 -1.68 -5.47 8.17
N GLN A 42 -2.42 -5.93 7.15
CA GLN A 42 -2.45 -5.27 5.85
C GLN A 42 -3.89 -5.09 5.40
N ILE A 43 -4.12 -3.97 4.74
CA ILE A 43 -5.36 -3.71 4.02
C ILE A 43 -5.07 -3.95 2.54
N SER A 44 -5.92 -4.75 1.91
CA SER A 44 -5.88 -4.91 0.46
C SER A 44 -6.58 -3.73 -0.21
N ALA A 45 -5.93 -3.16 -1.19
CA ALA A 45 -6.45 -2.09 -2.05
C ALA A 45 -6.14 -2.43 -3.51
N TYR A 46 -6.73 -1.68 -4.43
CA TYR A 46 -6.47 -1.86 -5.85
C TYR A 46 -5.62 -0.72 -6.39
N ALA A 47 -4.65 -1.09 -7.19
CA ALA A 47 -3.81 -0.15 -7.92
C ALA A 47 -4.02 -0.32 -9.43
N SER A 48 -4.01 0.80 -10.14
CA SER A 48 -4.01 0.84 -11.61
C SER A 48 -2.71 1.46 -12.10
N VAL A 49 -2.07 0.81 -13.07
CA VAL A 49 -0.86 1.35 -13.72
C VAL A 49 -1.28 2.40 -14.73
N LEU A 50 -0.93 3.66 -14.46
CA LEU A 50 -1.31 4.79 -15.29
C LEU A 50 -0.45 4.91 -16.55
N ASP A 51 -1.04 5.45 -17.60
CA ASP A 51 -0.30 5.91 -18.77
C ASP A 51 0.40 7.24 -18.45
N PRO A 52 1.72 7.34 -18.51
CA PRO A 52 2.45 8.59 -18.34
C PRO A 52 2.32 9.55 -19.53
N GLY A 53 1.86 9.07 -20.69
CA GLY A 53 1.74 9.84 -21.93
C GLY A 53 1.02 11.18 -21.75
N PRO A 54 -0.18 11.25 -21.16
CA PRO A 54 -0.89 12.51 -20.92
C PRO A 54 -0.13 13.49 -20.02
N LEU A 55 0.62 13.01 -19.02
CA LEU A 55 1.46 13.86 -18.17
C LEU A 55 2.67 14.42 -18.95
N LEU A 56 3.28 13.62 -19.83
CA LEU A 56 4.37 14.05 -20.68
C LEU A 56 3.91 15.06 -21.75
N GLN A 57 2.73 14.85 -22.33
CA GLN A 57 2.10 15.82 -23.25
C GLN A 57 1.84 17.14 -22.56
N LEU A 58 1.30 17.12 -21.35
CA LEU A 58 1.07 18.31 -20.53
C LEU A 58 2.37 19.09 -20.30
N ARG A 59 3.49 18.40 -20.02
CA ARG A 59 4.81 19.03 -19.91
C ARG A 59 5.18 19.80 -21.19
N GLY A 60 4.91 19.21 -22.35
CA GLY A 60 5.14 19.88 -23.65
C GLY A 60 4.28 21.15 -23.81
N GLN A 61 3.00 21.05 -23.47
CA GLN A 61 2.06 22.19 -23.54
C GLN A 61 2.47 23.32 -22.58
N LEU A 62 2.81 23.01 -21.33
CA LEU A 62 3.24 23.99 -20.33
C LEU A 62 4.54 24.69 -20.76
N ARG A 63 5.51 23.95 -21.31
CA ARG A 63 6.76 24.54 -21.83
C ARG A 63 6.53 25.45 -23.03
N SER A 64 5.62 25.06 -23.93
CA SER A 64 5.24 25.91 -25.06
C SER A 64 4.57 27.22 -24.59
N ALA A 65 3.61 27.12 -23.66
CA ALA A 65 2.94 28.28 -23.09
C ALA A 65 3.93 29.20 -22.33
N GLN A 66 4.88 28.63 -21.60
CA GLN A 66 5.94 29.38 -20.94
C GLN A 66 6.82 30.14 -21.93
N ALA A 67 7.27 29.45 -22.99
CA ALA A 67 8.08 30.08 -24.04
C ALA A 67 7.35 31.21 -24.75
N GLN A 68 6.05 31.04 -25.01
CA GLN A 68 5.20 32.09 -25.61
C GLN A 68 5.07 33.30 -24.66
N ALA A 69 4.86 33.08 -23.37
CA ALA A 69 4.79 34.17 -22.39
C ALA A 69 6.12 34.92 -22.25
N ASP A 70 7.25 34.21 -22.32
CA ASP A 70 8.59 34.80 -22.27
C ASP A 70 8.92 35.61 -23.53
N ALA A 71 8.54 35.10 -24.71
CA ALA A 71 8.66 35.82 -25.97
C ALA A 71 7.82 37.10 -25.98
N ALA A 72 6.53 37.01 -25.55
CA ALA A 72 5.65 38.17 -25.46
C ALA A 72 6.16 39.19 -24.44
N ARG A 73 6.76 38.74 -23.32
CA ARG A 73 7.40 39.62 -22.33
C ARG A 73 8.60 40.38 -22.91
N ALA A 74 9.44 39.69 -23.68
CA ALA A 74 10.60 40.30 -24.34
C ALA A 74 10.16 41.35 -25.35
N GLN A 75 9.14 41.04 -26.16
CA GLN A 75 8.59 41.95 -27.18
C GLN A 75 7.96 43.21 -26.56
N ALA A 76 7.06 43.05 -25.54
CA ALA A 76 6.47 44.16 -24.81
C ALA A 76 7.51 45.03 -24.09
N GLY A 77 8.60 44.39 -23.62
CA GLY A 77 9.73 45.13 -23.07
C GLY A 77 10.51 45.95 -24.10
N ALA A 78 10.71 45.40 -25.31
CA ALA A 78 11.38 46.11 -26.41
C ALA A 78 10.57 47.31 -26.88
N SER A 79 9.30 47.11 -27.24
CA SER A 79 8.39 48.17 -27.68
C SER A 79 8.18 49.27 -26.62
N GLY A 80 8.14 48.86 -25.34
CA GLY A 80 8.02 49.83 -24.24
C GLY A 80 9.29 50.66 -24.02
N ARG A 81 10.48 50.16 -24.31
CA ARG A 81 11.73 50.96 -24.32
C ARG A 81 11.74 51.93 -25.47
N GLU A 82 11.33 51.51 -26.65
CA GLU A 82 11.29 52.32 -27.85
C GLU A 82 10.28 53.46 -27.67
N TYR A 83 9.05 53.17 -27.21
CA TYR A 83 8.07 54.23 -26.91
C TYR A 83 8.61 55.27 -25.93
N ARG A 84 9.26 54.85 -24.85
CA ARG A 84 9.83 55.79 -23.86
C ARG A 84 10.92 56.66 -24.43
N ARG A 85 11.77 56.10 -25.31
CA ARG A 85 12.82 56.80 -25.99
C ARG A 85 12.24 57.88 -26.92
N LEU A 86 11.24 57.51 -27.74
CA LEU A 86 10.60 58.46 -28.69
C LEU A 86 9.81 59.52 -27.94
N ALA A 87 9.10 59.19 -26.88
CA ALA A 87 8.36 60.13 -26.06
C ALA A 87 9.27 61.15 -25.33
N LEU A 88 10.52 60.77 -25.00
CA LEU A 88 11.50 61.67 -24.44
C LEU A 88 11.99 62.67 -25.51
N LEU A 89 12.38 62.20 -26.73
CA LEU A 89 12.84 63.01 -27.84
C LEU A 89 11.77 63.97 -28.32
N ASN A 90 10.51 63.55 -28.34
CA ASN A 90 9.39 64.42 -28.69
C ASN A 90 9.23 65.58 -27.68
N ARG A 91 9.34 65.28 -26.37
CA ARG A 91 9.16 66.30 -25.31
C ARG A 91 10.31 67.28 -25.15
N GLN A 92 11.55 66.85 -25.37
CA GLN A 92 12.73 67.65 -25.14
C GLN A 92 13.08 68.55 -26.36
N ASP A 93 13.16 67.95 -27.55
CA ASP A 93 13.72 68.58 -28.73
C ASP A 93 12.75 68.73 -29.90
N HIS A 94 11.49 68.22 -29.77
CA HIS A 94 10.52 68.10 -30.86
C HIS A 94 11.10 67.48 -32.15
N THR A 95 12.18 66.68 -32.01
CA THR A 95 12.84 66.01 -33.13
C THR A 95 12.05 64.84 -33.70
N VAL A 96 11.05 64.38 -32.97
CA VAL A 96 10.16 63.26 -33.34
C VAL A 96 8.71 63.80 -33.29
N SER A 97 7.95 63.53 -34.35
CA SER A 97 6.54 63.98 -34.44
C SER A 97 5.60 63.20 -33.49
N ASP A 98 4.53 63.84 -33.10
CA ASP A 98 3.46 63.20 -32.28
C ASP A 98 2.94 61.91 -32.88
N ARG A 99 2.74 61.88 -34.19
CA ARG A 99 2.29 60.70 -34.95
C ARG A 99 3.24 59.49 -34.78
N VAL A 100 4.56 59.71 -34.76
CA VAL A 100 5.53 58.62 -34.57
C VAL A 100 5.48 58.13 -33.12
N THR A 101 5.31 59.04 -32.18
CA THR A 101 5.22 58.69 -30.75
C THR A 101 3.89 57.93 -30.44
N GLU A 102 2.78 58.35 -31.02
CA GLU A 102 1.50 57.68 -30.94
C GLU A 102 1.53 56.27 -31.56
N ALA A 103 2.18 56.13 -32.73
CA ALA A 103 2.35 54.80 -33.37
C ALA A 103 3.18 53.85 -32.49
N ALA A 104 4.26 54.35 -31.87
CA ALA A 104 5.04 53.54 -30.93
C ALA A 104 4.27 53.16 -29.67
N HIS A 105 3.42 54.08 -29.16
CA HIS A 105 2.53 53.81 -28.05
C HIS A 105 1.52 52.70 -28.39
N ALA A 106 0.86 52.83 -29.55
CA ALA A 106 -0.09 51.81 -30.02
C ALA A 106 0.55 50.44 -30.17
N THR A 107 1.79 50.37 -30.70
CA THR A 107 2.55 49.13 -30.80
C THR A 107 2.82 48.52 -29.42
N TRP A 108 3.25 49.33 -28.46
CA TRP A 108 3.48 48.88 -27.10
C TRP A 108 2.20 48.37 -26.44
N ASP A 109 1.06 49.01 -26.60
CA ASP A 109 -0.23 48.57 -26.06
C ASP A 109 -0.66 47.24 -26.65
N VAL A 110 -0.50 47.02 -27.95
CA VAL A 110 -0.72 45.72 -28.61
C VAL A 110 0.17 44.65 -27.98
N ASP A 111 1.47 44.87 -27.88
CA ASP A 111 2.42 43.92 -27.33
C ASP A 111 2.11 43.61 -25.84
N ARG A 112 1.68 44.58 -25.04
CA ARG A 112 1.20 44.39 -23.66
C ARG A 112 -0.05 43.51 -23.61
N ALA A 113 -0.98 43.69 -24.57
CA ALA A 113 -2.18 42.87 -24.67
C ALA A 113 -1.79 41.40 -25.01
N HIS A 114 -0.86 41.20 -25.94
CA HIS A 114 -0.30 39.88 -26.25
C HIS A 114 0.36 39.22 -25.03
N LEU A 115 1.15 39.98 -24.27
CA LEU A 115 1.77 39.45 -23.01
C LEU A 115 0.71 39.02 -22.01
N ARG A 116 -0.33 39.84 -21.79
CA ARG A 116 -1.43 39.47 -20.87
C ARG A 116 -2.15 38.19 -21.31
N SER A 117 -2.42 38.06 -22.62
CA SER A 117 -3.04 36.86 -23.20
C SER A 117 -2.16 35.60 -23.00
N ALA A 118 -0.87 35.68 -23.33
CA ALA A 118 0.07 34.56 -23.16
C ALA A 118 0.22 34.15 -21.69
N GLN A 119 0.27 35.12 -20.77
CA GLN A 119 0.30 34.85 -19.34
C GLN A 119 -0.99 34.20 -18.84
N ALA A 120 -2.14 34.60 -19.35
CA ALA A 120 -3.41 33.98 -19.02
C ALA A 120 -3.48 32.53 -19.53
N ALA A 121 -3.01 32.28 -20.75
CA ALA A 121 -2.92 30.92 -21.30
C ALA A 121 -2.00 30.01 -20.47
N LEU A 122 -0.85 30.51 -20.05
CA LEU A 122 0.08 29.76 -19.17
C LEU A 122 -0.57 29.43 -17.82
N ARG A 123 -1.26 30.40 -17.20
CA ARG A 123 -1.98 30.15 -15.94
C ARG A 123 -3.08 29.10 -16.12
N ALA A 124 -3.90 29.24 -17.14
CA ALA A 124 -4.97 28.29 -17.43
C ALA A 124 -4.46 26.87 -17.65
N ALA A 125 -3.34 26.72 -18.38
CA ALA A 125 -2.68 25.43 -18.57
C ALA A 125 -2.16 24.85 -17.23
N GLY A 126 -1.59 25.70 -16.37
CA GLY A 126 -1.13 25.30 -15.04
C GLY A 126 -2.28 24.86 -14.12
N ASP A 127 -3.41 25.56 -14.16
CA ASP A 127 -4.61 25.24 -13.36
C ASP A 127 -5.24 23.92 -13.83
N ALA A 128 -5.34 23.72 -15.14
CA ALA A 128 -5.79 22.45 -15.73
C ALA A 128 -4.88 21.28 -15.33
N ALA A 129 -3.57 21.52 -15.27
CA ALA A 129 -2.59 20.54 -14.80
C ALA A 129 -2.84 20.14 -13.33
N ARG A 130 -3.01 21.10 -12.44
CA ARG A 130 -3.28 20.85 -11.02
C ARG A 130 -4.61 20.15 -10.79
N SER A 131 -5.64 20.58 -11.50
CA SER A 131 -6.97 19.97 -11.41
C SER A 131 -6.97 18.49 -11.78
N ARG A 132 -6.14 18.08 -12.74
CA ARG A 132 -6.07 16.70 -13.21
C ARG A 132 -5.06 15.83 -12.45
N TRP A 133 -3.89 16.39 -12.10
CA TRP A 133 -2.75 15.64 -11.60
C TRP A 133 -2.33 16.01 -10.18
N GLY A 134 -2.96 17.00 -9.58
CA GLY A 134 -2.56 17.55 -8.29
C GLY A 134 -1.29 18.40 -8.39
N ASP A 135 -0.95 19.05 -7.29
CA ASP A 135 0.14 20.04 -7.26
C ASP A 135 1.51 19.41 -7.53
N VAL A 136 1.77 18.20 -7.01
CA VAL A 136 3.09 17.56 -7.11
C VAL A 136 3.40 17.15 -8.54
N LEU A 137 2.49 16.42 -9.20
CA LEU A 137 2.72 15.96 -10.58
C LEU A 137 2.68 17.12 -11.57
N ALA A 138 1.79 18.10 -11.37
CA ALA A 138 1.78 19.33 -12.13
C ALA A 138 3.09 20.13 -11.96
N GLY A 139 3.61 20.18 -10.74
CA GLY A 139 4.93 20.76 -10.43
C GLY A 139 6.07 20.06 -11.19
N TRP A 140 6.02 18.72 -11.31
CA TRP A 140 7.00 17.98 -12.12
C TRP A 140 6.95 18.37 -13.59
N ALA A 141 5.73 18.59 -14.13
CA ALA A 141 5.56 18.99 -15.53
C ALA A 141 6.08 20.42 -15.80
N LEU A 142 5.96 21.32 -14.83
CA LEU A 142 6.45 22.70 -14.90
C LEU A 142 7.97 22.81 -14.73
N ALA A 143 8.58 21.92 -13.96
CA ALA A 143 10.01 21.98 -13.67
C ALA A 143 10.89 21.77 -14.91
N ALA A 144 11.99 22.49 -14.99
CA ALA A 144 12.93 22.38 -16.10
C ALA A 144 13.51 20.97 -16.26
N ARG A 145 13.80 20.31 -15.14
CA ARG A 145 14.26 18.91 -15.08
C ARG A 145 13.57 18.20 -13.92
N THR A 146 13.11 16.98 -14.16
CA THR A 146 12.44 16.17 -13.16
C THR A 146 12.85 14.71 -13.36
N PRO A 147 13.76 14.18 -12.52
CA PRO A 147 14.23 12.79 -12.63
C PRO A 147 13.09 11.76 -12.65
N GLN A 148 11.98 12.05 -11.93
CA GLN A 148 10.81 11.19 -11.88
C GLN A 148 10.12 11.09 -13.24
N LEU A 149 9.90 12.22 -13.94
CA LEU A 149 9.33 12.20 -15.28
C LEU A 149 10.28 11.54 -16.30
N ASP A 150 11.58 11.73 -16.15
CA ASP A 150 12.58 11.08 -17.00
C ASP A 150 12.60 9.55 -16.76
N ALA A 151 12.38 9.10 -15.53
CA ALA A 151 12.24 7.68 -15.19
C ALA A 151 10.94 7.07 -15.72
N LEU A 152 9.83 7.81 -15.69
CA LEU A 152 8.56 7.40 -16.28
C LEU A 152 8.67 7.32 -17.83
N ASN A 153 9.23 8.33 -18.45
CA ASN A 153 9.42 8.39 -19.91
C ASN A 153 10.33 7.28 -20.43
N SER A 154 11.42 6.97 -19.71
CA SER A 154 12.34 5.87 -20.05
C SER A 154 11.82 4.48 -19.67
N GLY A 155 10.65 4.38 -19.06
CA GLY A 155 10.09 3.11 -18.62
C GLY A 155 10.84 2.44 -17.46
N ARG A 156 11.70 3.16 -16.73
CA ARG A 156 12.35 2.63 -15.52
C ARG A 156 11.38 2.55 -14.35
N GLN A 157 10.43 3.47 -14.27
CA GLN A 157 9.40 3.51 -13.25
C GLN A 157 8.00 3.45 -13.85
N ALA A 158 7.04 3.04 -13.05
CA ALA A 158 5.62 3.07 -13.33
C ALA A 158 4.92 4.02 -12.34
N LEU A 159 3.96 4.80 -12.85
CA LEU A 159 3.06 5.61 -12.05
C LEU A 159 1.80 4.80 -11.76
N LEU A 160 1.45 4.72 -10.50
CA LEU A 160 0.29 3.96 -10.02
C LEU A 160 -0.74 4.92 -9.43
N SER A 161 -2.01 4.63 -9.68
CA SER A 161 -3.15 5.19 -8.96
C SER A 161 -3.67 4.12 -8.01
N VAL A 162 -3.60 4.39 -6.71
CA VAL A 162 -4.03 3.45 -5.66
C VAL A 162 -5.27 4.02 -5.00
N ALA A 163 -6.38 3.29 -5.12
CA ALA A 163 -7.65 3.65 -4.50
C ALA A 163 -7.79 2.93 -3.16
N LEU A 164 -8.04 3.69 -2.11
CA LEU A 164 -8.24 3.14 -0.77
C LEU A 164 -9.70 2.76 -0.56
N PRO A 165 -10.00 1.62 0.06
CA PRO A 165 -11.35 1.28 0.46
C PRO A 165 -11.89 2.28 1.49
N SER A 166 -13.20 2.47 1.50
CA SER A 166 -13.88 3.33 2.47
C SER A 166 -13.60 2.86 3.91
N GLY A 167 -13.18 3.78 4.77
CA GLY A 167 -12.79 3.47 6.16
C GLY A 167 -11.32 3.04 6.33
N ALA A 168 -10.54 2.99 5.26
CA ALA A 168 -9.09 2.91 5.39
C ALA A 168 -8.53 4.22 6.00
N THR A 169 -7.35 4.15 6.57
CA THR A 169 -6.70 5.25 7.29
C THR A 169 -6.74 6.58 6.54
N ASP A 170 -6.99 7.70 7.23
CA ASP A 170 -6.96 9.05 6.68
C ASP A 170 -5.59 9.45 6.11
N SER A 171 -4.54 8.73 6.48
CA SER A 171 -3.19 8.94 5.97
C SER A 171 -2.63 7.64 5.38
N PRO A 172 -2.59 7.51 4.05
CA PRO A 172 -2.00 6.33 3.41
C PRO A 172 -0.51 6.24 3.70
N PRO A 173 0.03 5.01 3.85
CA PRO A 173 1.43 4.81 4.17
C PRO A 173 2.35 5.36 3.08
N PRO A 174 3.56 5.83 3.44
CA PRO A 174 4.54 6.32 2.47
C PRO A 174 5.02 5.24 1.51
N THR A 175 4.90 3.98 1.92
CA THR A 175 5.38 2.82 1.17
C THR A 175 4.33 1.71 1.22
N ILE A 176 4.06 1.10 0.07
CA ILE A 176 3.15 -0.04 -0.07
C ILE A 176 3.82 -1.15 -0.86
N ARG A 177 3.29 -2.36 -0.75
CA ARG A 177 3.66 -3.50 -1.60
C ARG A 177 2.60 -3.71 -2.66
N ILE A 178 3.02 -4.05 -3.87
CA ILE A 178 2.13 -4.38 -4.99
C ILE A 178 2.43 -5.79 -5.46
N GLY A 179 1.39 -6.59 -5.66
CA GLY A 179 1.50 -7.95 -6.18
C GLY A 179 1.59 -7.94 -7.71
N LEU A 180 2.47 -8.75 -8.27
CA LEU A 180 2.56 -8.93 -9.72
C LEU A 180 1.65 -10.09 -10.14
N PRO A 181 0.73 -9.89 -11.10
CA PRO A 181 -0.09 -10.96 -11.63
C PRO A 181 0.78 -12.08 -12.21
N GLY A 182 0.53 -13.32 -11.80
CA GLY A 182 1.20 -14.51 -12.35
C GLY A 182 2.62 -14.78 -11.83
N SER A 183 3.14 -14.01 -10.90
CA SER A 183 4.52 -14.15 -10.41
C SER A 183 4.68 -15.01 -9.15
N GLY A 184 3.66 -15.78 -8.75
CA GLY A 184 3.77 -16.71 -7.61
C GLY A 184 4.21 -16.08 -6.27
N GLY A 185 3.94 -14.79 -6.07
CA GLY A 185 4.29 -14.06 -4.84
C GLY A 185 5.36 -12.98 -4.99
N GLY A 186 5.77 -12.64 -6.21
CA GLY A 186 6.67 -11.50 -6.44
C GLY A 186 5.98 -10.18 -6.06
N GLU A 187 6.57 -9.44 -5.13
CA GLU A 187 6.08 -8.15 -4.69
C GLU A 187 7.06 -7.04 -5.09
N ILE A 188 6.53 -5.89 -5.47
CA ILE A 188 7.30 -4.68 -5.75
C ILE A 188 6.91 -3.61 -4.74
N THR A 189 7.90 -2.89 -4.24
CA THR A 189 7.68 -1.74 -3.37
C THR A 189 7.32 -0.50 -4.19
N ALA A 190 6.26 0.20 -3.80
CA ALA A 190 5.86 1.47 -4.36
C ALA A 190 5.89 2.57 -3.29
N HIS A 191 6.33 3.77 -3.70
CA HIS A 191 6.47 4.94 -2.83
C HIS A 191 5.41 5.98 -3.16
N ARG A 192 4.76 6.52 -2.12
CA ARG A 192 3.75 7.55 -2.26
C ARG A 192 4.35 8.84 -2.81
N VAL A 193 3.64 9.43 -3.76
CA VAL A 193 3.98 10.71 -4.38
C VAL A 193 3.08 11.82 -3.82
N SER A 194 1.77 11.68 -4.01
CA SER A 194 0.79 12.69 -3.61
C SER A 194 -0.64 12.14 -3.59
N PRO A 195 -1.59 12.85 -2.99
CA PRO A 195 -3.00 12.62 -3.25
C PRO A 195 -3.31 12.84 -4.74
N SER A 196 -4.29 12.09 -5.26
CA SER A 196 -4.91 12.35 -6.56
C SER A 196 -6.11 13.27 -6.38
N PRO A 197 -6.30 14.29 -7.24
CA PRO A 197 -7.51 15.09 -7.22
C PRO A 197 -8.75 14.33 -7.75
N LEU A 198 -8.54 13.19 -8.40
CA LEU A 198 -9.61 12.37 -8.97
C LEU A 198 -9.79 11.11 -8.13
N ALA A 199 -11.04 10.80 -7.80
CA ALA A 199 -11.40 9.52 -7.20
C ALA A 199 -11.40 8.39 -8.24
N ASP A 200 -11.22 7.16 -7.78
CA ASP A 200 -11.41 5.98 -8.63
C ASP A 200 -12.91 5.81 -8.92
N PRO A 201 -13.32 5.65 -10.20
CA PRO A 201 -14.73 5.56 -10.57
C PRO A 201 -15.42 4.30 -10.06
N VAL A 202 -14.68 3.25 -9.72
CA VAL A 202 -15.23 1.96 -9.26
C VAL A 202 -15.30 1.93 -7.73
N ILE A 203 -14.21 2.28 -7.06
CA ILE A 203 -14.09 2.16 -5.59
C ILE A 203 -14.68 3.36 -4.87
N GLN A 204 -14.72 4.53 -5.55
CA GLN A 204 -15.22 5.82 -5.02
C GLN A 204 -14.54 6.27 -3.72
N GLY A 205 -13.32 5.78 -3.48
CA GLY A 205 -12.49 6.11 -2.34
C GLY A 205 -11.41 7.13 -2.66
N PRO A 206 -10.73 7.66 -1.63
CA PRO A 206 -9.59 8.53 -1.82
C PRO A 206 -8.50 7.81 -2.60
N THR A 207 -7.93 8.50 -3.58
CA THR A 207 -6.94 7.95 -4.49
C THR A 207 -5.61 8.66 -4.31
N TYR A 208 -4.52 7.90 -4.40
CA TYR A 208 -3.16 8.42 -4.22
C TYR A 208 -2.25 7.94 -5.35
N PHE A 209 -1.32 8.80 -5.74
CA PHE A 209 -0.28 8.44 -6.70
C PHE A 209 0.91 7.83 -5.99
N TYR A 210 1.41 6.72 -6.56
CA TYR A 210 2.62 6.03 -6.14
C TYR A 210 3.55 5.82 -7.32
N LEU A 211 4.85 5.76 -7.04
CA LEU A 211 5.88 5.35 -7.99
C LEU A 211 6.48 4.01 -7.57
N SER A 212 6.67 3.13 -8.53
CA SER A 212 7.37 1.86 -8.35
C SER A 212 8.41 1.63 -9.45
N PRO A 213 9.39 0.76 -9.25
CA PRO A 213 10.13 0.17 -10.35
C PRO A 213 9.16 -0.46 -11.36
N ARG A 214 9.48 -0.44 -12.65
CA ARG A 214 8.57 -0.96 -13.67
C ARG A 214 8.32 -2.46 -13.53
N GLY A 215 9.35 -3.26 -13.29
CA GLY A 215 9.27 -4.66 -12.86
C GLY A 215 8.26 -5.54 -13.61
N GLY A 216 8.06 -5.36 -14.90
CA GLY A 216 7.05 -6.10 -15.67
C GLY A 216 5.64 -5.46 -15.69
N LEU A 217 5.41 -4.37 -14.97
CA LEU A 217 4.14 -3.63 -14.98
C LEU A 217 3.91 -3.00 -16.36
N ARG A 218 2.68 -3.15 -16.87
CA ARG A 218 2.23 -2.54 -18.12
C ARG A 218 1.12 -1.55 -17.87
N THR A 219 1.10 -0.47 -18.60
CA THR A 219 0.03 0.53 -18.56
C THR A 219 -1.35 -0.10 -18.73
N GLY A 220 -2.29 0.30 -17.89
CA GLY A 220 -3.65 -0.24 -17.87
C GLY A 220 -3.84 -1.50 -17.01
N MET A 221 -2.76 -2.10 -16.50
CA MET A 221 -2.88 -3.22 -15.57
C MET A 221 -3.57 -2.79 -14.28
N ARG A 222 -4.44 -3.66 -13.76
CA ARG A 222 -4.96 -3.62 -12.40
C ARG A 222 -4.24 -4.67 -11.57
N ILE A 223 -3.78 -4.27 -10.41
CA ILE A 223 -2.94 -5.07 -9.51
C ILE A 223 -3.38 -4.87 -8.07
N ASP A 224 -3.13 -5.87 -7.25
CA ASP A 224 -3.38 -5.77 -5.81
C ASP A 224 -2.29 -4.92 -5.14
N ALA A 225 -2.71 -4.08 -4.22
CA ALA A 225 -1.84 -3.28 -3.37
C ALA A 225 -2.07 -3.67 -1.91
N PHE A 226 -0.99 -3.90 -1.18
CA PHE A 226 -1.00 -4.28 0.23
C PHE A 226 -0.45 -3.13 1.06
N LEU A 227 -1.35 -2.50 1.81
CA LEU A 227 -1.02 -1.36 2.65
C LEU A 227 -0.82 -1.83 4.08
N PRO A 228 0.30 -1.51 4.73
CA PRO A 228 0.45 -1.76 6.16
C PRO A 228 -0.62 -0.98 6.93
N ALA A 229 -1.33 -1.67 7.82
CA ALA A 229 -2.40 -1.12 8.64
C ALA A 229 -2.11 -1.35 10.12
N GLY A 230 -2.43 -0.36 10.95
CA GLY A 230 -2.27 -0.47 12.38
C GLY A 230 -0.81 -0.63 12.84
N GLN A 231 -0.66 -1.08 14.10
CA GLN A 231 0.64 -1.37 14.69
C GLN A 231 1.08 -2.80 14.37
N SER A 232 2.39 -3.01 14.31
CA SER A 232 2.95 -4.35 14.22
C SER A 232 2.59 -5.16 15.47
N LEU A 233 1.97 -6.31 15.26
CA LEU A 233 1.58 -7.24 16.30
C LEU A 233 2.71 -8.27 16.52
N GLU A 234 2.99 -8.56 17.78
CA GLU A 234 3.92 -9.61 18.17
C GLU A 234 3.13 -10.87 18.52
N GLY A 235 3.54 -12.03 18.01
CA GLY A 235 2.82 -13.28 18.19
C GLY A 235 3.54 -14.45 17.54
N VAL A 236 2.84 -15.55 17.36
CA VAL A 236 3.35 -16.76 16.71
C VAL A 236 2.55 -17.10 15.46
N ALA A 237 3.23 -17.59 14.43
CA ALA A 237 2.59 -18.11 13.22
C ALA A 237 2.38 -19.62 13.39
N ILE A 238 1.13 -20.05 13.45
CA ILE A 238 0.74 -21.46 13.55
C ILE A 238 0.47 -22.00 12.15
N PRO A 239 1.22 -23.01 11.68
CA PRO A 239 0.98 -23.59 10.36
C PRO A 239 -0.42 -24.21 10.24
N THR A 240 -1.05 -24.09 9.08
CA THR A 240 -2.37 -24.71 8.81
C THR A 240 -2.36 -26.21 9.10
N SER A 241 -1.25 -26.91 8.84
CA SER A 241 -1.07 -28.34 9.09
C SER A 241 -1.13 -28.73 10.57
N ALA A 242 -0.88 -27.80 11.49
CA ALA A 242 -0.97 -28.02 12.93
C ALA A 242 -2.39 -27.88 13.48
N VAL A 243 -3.30 -27.27 12.71
CA VAL A 243 -4.66 -26.96 13.15
C VAL A 243 -5.60 -28.12 12.91
N VAL A 244 -6.28 -28.57 13.96
CA VAL A 244 -7.35 -29.57 13.89
C VAL A 244 -8.66 -28.94 14.32
N TRP A 245 -9.73 -29.28 13.60
CA TRP A 245 -11.06 -28.79 13.89
C TRP A 245 -11.84 -29.83 14.71
N TYR A 246 -12.28 -29.44 15.89
CA TYR A 246 -13.11 -30.27 16.74
C TYR A 246 -14.23 -29.44 17.39
N ALA A 247 -15.46 -29.95 17.38
CA ALA A 247 -16.65 -29.25 17.86
C ALA A 247 -16.79 -27.82 17.29
N ASN A 248 -16.48 -27.65 16.00
CA ASN A 248 -16.49 -26.37 15.28
C ASN A 248 -15.51 -25.31 15.82
N ARG A 249 -14.45 -25.73 16.51
CA ARG A 249 -13.39 -24.88 17.04
C ARG A 249 -12.03 -25.33 16.54
N PRO A 250 -11.11 -24.38 16.29
CA PRO A 250 -9.74 -24.68 15.88
C PRO A 250 -8.85 -24.95 17.08
N TRP A 251 -8.12 -26.07 17.04
CA TRP A 251 -7.25 -26.53 18.09
C TRP A 251 -5.87 -26.88 17.53
N VAL A 252 -4.87 -26.79 18.39
CA VAL A 252 -3.52 -27.28 18.15
C VAL A 252 -3.06 -28.10 19.34
N TYR A 253 -2.17 -29.06 19.10
CA TYR A 253 -1.51 -29.82 20.15
C TYR A 253 -0.12 -29.25 20.40
N VAL A 254 0.07 -28.75 21.62
CA VAL A 254 1.36 -28.20 22.10
C VAL A 254 2.05 -29.28 22.90
N GLN A 255 3.29 -29.58 22.55
CA GLN A 255 4.13 -30.51 23.32
C GLN A 255 4.55 -29.83 24.64
N SER A 256 4.08 -30.32 25.76
CA SER A 256 4.45 -29.84 27.11
C SER A 256 5.76 -30.43 27.61
N ASP A 257 5.99 -31.69 27.29
CA ASP A 257 7.21 -32.43 27.56
C ASP A 257 7.42 -33.54 26.51
N ASP A 258 8.44 -34.40 26.66
CA ASP A 258 8.78 -35.40 25.65
C ASP A 258 7.68 -36.44 25.39
N THR A 259 6.68 -36.53 26.27
CA THR A 259 5.66 -37.57 26.22
C THR A 259 4.24 -37.03 26.29
N HIS A 260 4.03 -35.73 26.54
CA HIS A 260 2.71 -35.17 26.70
C HIS A 260 2.42 -34.06 25.71
N PHE A 261 1.21 -34.10 25.17
CA PHE A 261 0.65 -33.08 24.30
C PHE A 261 -0.60 -32.50 24.94
N VAL A 262 -0.69 -31.18 24.98
CA VAL A 262 -1.84 -30.44 25.54
C VAL A 262 -2.57 -29.77 24.39
N ARG A 263 -3.87 -30.03 24.30
CA ARG A 263 -4.73 -29.38 23.31
C ARG A 263 -4.99 -27.96 23.73
N ARG A 264 -4.74 -27.00 22.82
CA ARG A 264 -4.97 -25.57 23.03
C ARG A 264 -5.81 -25.00 21.89
N GLU A 265 -6.84 -24.23 22.25
CA GLU A 265 -7.65 -23.49 21.29
C GLU A 265 -6.85 -22.30 20.74
N ILE A 266 -7.02 -22.00 19.46
CA ILE A 266 -6.39 -20.84 18.83
C ILE A 266 -7.44 -19.94 18.19
N ALA A 267 -7.13 -18.65 18.10
CA ALA A 267 -7.88 -17.72 17.26
C ALA A 267 -7.42 -17.88 15.80
N VAL A 268 -8.36 -17.95 14.87
CA VAL A 268 -8.11 -18.05 13.41
C VAL A 268 -8.70 -16.84 12.68
N ASP A 269 -8.60 -15.67 13.29
CA ASP A 269 -9.09 -14.40 12.79
C ASP A 269 -8.04 -13.61 12.00
N THR A 270 -6.76 -13.92 12.20
CA THR A 270 -5.63 -13.23 11.56
C THR A 270 -4.86 -14.19 10.64
N PRO A 271 -5.11 -14.16 9.33
CA PRO A 271 -4.35 -14.98 8.38
C PRO A 271 -2.88 -14.60 8.34
N ALA A 272 -2.01 -15.60 8.20
CA ALA A 272 -0.57 -15.43 7.98
C ALA A 272 -0.12 -16.34 6.83
N PRO A 273 1.02 -16.06 6.19
CA PRO A 273 1.56 -16.95 5.16
C PRO A 273 1.72 -18.38 5.67
N GLY A 274 0.96 -19.32 5.07
CA GLY A 274 0.99 -20.72 5.44
C GLY A 274 0.23 -21.12 6.71
N GLY A 275 -0.55 -20.19 7.33
CA GLY A 275 -1.28 -20.51 8.55
C GLY A 275 -2.01 -19.33 9.18
N TRP A 276 -1.98 -19.28 10.51
CA TRP A 276 -2.72 -18.31 11.32
C TRP A 276 -1.77 -17.61 12.30
N PHE A 277 -1.95 -16.30 12.46
CA PHE A 277 -1.18 -15.52 13.42
C PHE A 277 -1.94 -15.36 14.72
N VAL A 278 -1.31 -15.76 15.84
CA VAL A 278 -1.92 -15.73 17.17
C VAL A 278 -1.09 -14.83 18.08
N THR A 279 -1.73 -13.83 18.65
CA THR A 279 -1.06 -12.77 19.45
C THR A 279 -1.04 -13.06 20.95
N HIS A 280 -1.95 -13.90 21.47
CA HIS A 280 -2.12 -14.12 22.90
C HIS A 280 -2.03 -15.60 23.28
N GLY A 281 -1.53 -15.88 24.49
CA GLY A 281 -1.50 -17.23 25.04
C GLY A 281 -0.35 -18.11 24.54
N TRP A 282 0.65 -17.52 23.87
CA TRP A 282 1.80 -18.25 23.31
C TRP A 282 3.12 -17.70 23.82
N ARG A 283 4.07 -18.60 23.98
CA ARG A 283 5.48 -18.29 24.28
C ARG A 283 6.36 -18.68 23.10
N GLY A 284 7.40 -17.91 22.85
CA GLY A 284 8.36 -18.25 21.81
C GLY A 284 9.05 -19.57 22.08
N GLY A 285 9.16 -20.41 21.04
CA GLY A 285 9.81 -21.71 21.15
C GLY A 285 8.90 -22.85 21.60
N GLU A 286 7.60 -22.60 21.88
CA GLU A 286 6.66 -23.70 22.11
C GLU A 286 6.60 -24.60 20.87
N ARG A 287 6.53 -25.92 21.11
CA ARG A 287 6.54 -26.92 20.05
C ARG A 287 5.12 -27.38 19.77
N VAL A 288 4.69 -27.27 18.52
CA VAL A 288 3.36 -27.73 18.07
C VAL A 288 3.46 -28.92 17.15
N ALA A 289 2.50 -29.83 17.23
CA ALA A 289 2.40 -30.95 16.30
C ALA A 289 1.96 -30.43 14.92
N VAL A 290 2.88 -30.42 13.97
CA VAL A 290 2.62 -29.98 12.59
C VAL A 290 2.17 -31.13 11.68
N LYS A 291 2.37 -32.36 12.12
CA LYS A 291 1.90 -33.60 11.49
C LYS A 291 1.41 -34.57 12.55
N GLY A 292 0.36 -35.33 12.24
CA GLY A 292 -0.23 -36.27 13.17
C GLY A 292 -1.15 -35.64 14.23
N ALA A 293 -1.49 -34.35 14.14
CA ALA A 293 -2.38 -33.68 15.09
C ALA A 293 -3.78 -34.32 15.17
N ALA A 294 -4.32 -34.84 14.04
CA ALA A 294 -5.57 -35.60 14.02
C ALA A 294 -5.48 -36.96 14.76
N LEU A 295 -4.31 -37.59 14.77
CA LEU A 295 -4.07 -38.83 15.53
C LEU A 295 -4.08 -38.54 17.03
N LEU A 296 -3.47 -37.43 17.45
CA LEU A 296 -3.52 -36.98 18.85
C LEU A 296 -4.97 -36.74 19.30
N LEU A 297 -5.80 -36.13 18.44
CA LEU A 297 -7.21 -35.94 18.70
C LEU A 297 -7.94 -37.29 18.87
N SER A 298 -7.69 -38.27 18.01
CA SER A 298 -8.28 -39.60 18.13
C SER A 298 -7.87 -40.31 19.42
N GLN A 299 -6.60 -40.21 19.82
CA GLN A 299 -6.09 -40.82 21.05
C GLN A 299 -6.68 -40.15 22.32
N GLU A 300 -6.90 -38.86 22.29
CA GLU A 300 -7.53 -38.13 23.41
C GLU A 300 -8.91 -38.69 23.79
N PHE A 301 -9.67 -39.12 22.78
CA PHE A 301 -11.03 -39.62 22.95
C PHE A 301 -11.12 -41.16 22.97
N GLN A 302 -10.01 -41.87 22.88
CA GLN A 302 -10.01 -43.31 23.11
C GLN A 302 -10.27 -43.61 24.59
N PRO A 303 -11.21 -44.50 24.94
CA PRO A 303 -11.44 -44.92 26.33
C PRO A 303 -10.15 -45.56 26.83
N LYS A 304 -9.60 -45.03 27.95
CA LYS A 304 -8.46 -45.65 28.62
C LYS A 304 -8.94 -47.04 29.07
N SER A 305 -8.43 -48.09 28.39
CA SER A 305 -8.65 -49.46 28.85
C SER A 305 -8.13 -49.58 30.28
N GLN A 306 -9.00 -49.83 31.24
CA GLN A 306 -8.62 -50.14 32.62
C GLN A 306 -7.73 -51.38 32.55
N ALA A 307 -6.43 -51.19 32.79
CA ALA A 307 -5.52 -52.28 33.01
C ALA A 307 -6.01 -53.16 34.21
N GLY A 308 -6.12 -54.44 33.95
CA GLY A 308 -6.81 -55.45 34.71
C GLY A 308 -6.64 -55.43 36.21
N SER A 309 -7.75 -55.61 36.92
CA SER A 309 -7.75 -56.15 38.25
C SER A 309 -7.20 -57.59 38.22
N PRO A 310 -6.29 -57.95 39.11
CA PRO A 310 -5.87 -59.35 39.24
C PRO A 310 -7.07 -60.16 39.75
N ARG A 311 -7.46 -61.19 39.01
CA ARG A 311 -8.36 -62.24 39.52
C ARG A 311 -7.63 -62.91 40.68
N SER A 312 -8.17 -62.70 41.88
CA SER A 312 -7.94 -63.60 43.02
C SER A 312 -8.45 -64.98 42.64
N GLY A 313 -7.58 -65.92 42.51
CA GLY A 313 -7.94 -67.33 42.55
C GLY A 313 -8.39 -67.68 43.93
N ASP A 314 -9.60 -68.17 44.06
CA ASP A 314 -10.02 -69.01 45.15
C ASP A 314 -9.86 -70.43 44.68
N ASP A 315 -8.84 -71.07 45.25
CA ASP A 315 -8.76 -72.53 45.41
C ASP A 315 -9.56 -72.89 46.63
N ASP A 316 -10.55 -73.70 46.48
CA ASP A 316 -11.05 -74.59 47.54
C ASP A 316 -11.55 -75.89 46.95
N ASP A 317 -10.88 -77.03 47.42
CA ASP A 317 -11.19 -78.45 47.43
C ASP A 317 -11.71 -79.19 46.21
#